data_7fe872ed293d4b8149bd76f8432ccec8
#
_entry.id   7fe872ed293d4b8149bd76f8432ccec8
#
_cell.length_a   1.000
_cell.length_b   1.000
_cell.length_c   1.000
_cell.angle_alpha   90.00
_cell.angle_beta   90.00
_cell.angle_gamma   90.00
#
_symmetry.space_group_name_H-M   'P 1'
#
loop_
_entity.id
_entity.type
_entity.pdbx_description
1 polymer ?
#
loop_
_entity_poly.entity_id
_entity_poly.type
_entity_poly.pdbx_seq_one_letter_code
_entity_poly.pdbx_strand_id
1 'polypeptide(L)'
;MLDIAEELNRWVEQGRDFAVATVVAVGGSAPRRPGAALAVDADGTAIGSVSGGCVEGAVYELCRQALEDGESVLERFGYSDDDAFAVGLTCGGIIDILVTPVRVGDRVRPVIAAGLAAAASGGATALARIVTGPADLVGRALVVRRRGTDENGSRMSASHDSGFQGSASYDSGFHGGTSYDSGFHGGTSYDSGFRDSTSYDSGFRDSTSYDSGFRESTSYDSGYYEGGFGAHPELDRTVAAEAGAFLDAGRTGTLEIGEQGSRCGAPLTVLVESSVPPPRMIVFGAIDFASALVRVGKFLNYRVTVCDARPVFATEARFPEADEIVVEWPHRYLERTEVDARTVLCVLTHDAKFDVPLLRLALRLPVAYVGAMGSRRTHLDRNARLREVGVTELELARLRSPIGLDLGARTPEETALSIAAEIVADRRGGSGVSLTGAHTPIHHDAGSAPTGRIGSVA
;
A
#
# COMPACT_ATOMS: atom_id res chain seq x y z
N MET A 1 -1.68 -5.95 12.40
CA MET A 1 -0.33 -6.24 12.99
C MET A 1 0.70 -5.18 12.59
N LEU A 2 0.77 -4.77 11.33
CA LEU A 2 1.73 -3.76 10.88
C LEU A 2 1.43 -2.34 11.42
N ASP A 3 0.27 -2.10 11.99
CA ASP A 3 -0.09 -0.84 12.66
C ASP A 3 0.62 -0.63 14.02
N ILE A 4 1.17 -1.69 14.61
CA ILE A 4 1.97 -1.69 15.85
C ILE A 4 3.38 -2.28 15.59
N ALA A 5 3.89 -2.10 14.38
CA ALA A 5 5.13 -2.75 13.94
C ALA A 5 6.37 -2.32 14.75
N GLU A 6 6.45 -1.06 15.18
CA GLU A 6 7.60 -0.56 15.94
C GLU A 6 7.77 -1.27 17.28
N GLU A 7 6.66 -1.45 18.01
CA GLU A 7 6.65 -2.16 19.28
C GLU A 7 6.92 -3.65 19.11
N LEU A 8 6.25 -4.29 18.12
CA LEU A 8 6.43 -5.72 17.85
C LEU A 8 7.84 -6.03 17.36
N ASN A 9 8.44 -5.15 16.54
CA ASN A 9 9.82 -5.33 16.10
C ASN A 9 10.78 -5.32 17.28
N ARG A 10 10.58 -4.43 18.26
CA ARG A 10 11.37 -4.44 19.52
C ARG A 10 11.21 -5.75 20.30
N TRP A 11 10.00 -6.34 20.36
CA TRP A 11 9.80 -7.65 20.99
C TRP A 11 10.51 -8.78 20.23
N VAL A 12 10.50 -8.72 18.91
CA VAL A 12 11.26 -9.68 18.06
C VAL A 12 12.76 -9.59 18.34
N GLU A 13 13.32 -8.37 18.37
CA GLU A 13 14.75 -8.12 18.66
C GLU A 13 15.15 -8.58 20.06
N GLN A 14 14.25 -8.45 21.03
CA GLN A 14 14.44 -8.93 22.42
C GLN A 14 14.26 -10.45 22.56
N GLY A 15 13.89 -11.16 21.51
CA GLY A 15 13.64 -12.59 21.57
C GLY A 15 12.40 -12.99 22.35
N ARG A 16 11.42 -12.08 22.54
CA ARG A 16 10.19 -12.39 23.25
C ARG A 16 9.26 -13.28 22.43
N ASP A 17 8.57 -14.17 23.13
CA ASP A 17 7.42 -14.86 22.58
C ASP A 17 6.17 -13.99 22.76
N PHE A 18 5.33 -13.91 21.73
CA PHE A 18 4.09 -13.14 21.78
C PHE A 18 3.02 -13.78 20.88
N ALA A 19 1.77 -13.49 21.18
CA ALA A 19 0.65 -13.75 20.25
C ALA A 19 0.09 -12.43 19.75
N VAL A 20 -0.32 -12.41 18.50
CA VAL A 20 -0.92 -11.23 17.87
C VAL A 20 -2.31 -11.55 17.34
N ALA A 21 -3.29 -10.82 17.87
CA ALA A 21 -4.67 -10.80 17.41
C ALA A 21 -4.83 -9.70 16.37
N THR A 22 -5.31 -10.05 15.18
CA THR A 22 -5.48 -9.10 14.07
C THR A 22 -6.92 -9.14 13.56
N VAL A 23 -7.55 -7.99 13.41
CA VAL A 23 -8.87 -7.87 12.78
C VAL A 23 -8.74 -8.27 11.30
N VAL A 24 -9.48 -9.29 10.88
CA VAL A 24 -9.47 -9.83 9.52
C VAL A 24 -10.60 -9.27 8.70
N ALA A 25 -11.81 -9.29 9.26
CA ALA A 25 -13.02 -8.83 8.61
C ALA A 25 -13.90 -8.04 9.58
N VAL A 26 -14.71 -7.17 9.02
CA VAL A 26 -15.65 -6.31 9.75
C VAL A 26 -16.99 -6.38 9.04
N GLY A 27 -18.05 -6.67 9.80
CA GLY A 27 -19.44 -6.58 9.35
C GLY A 27 -20.17 -5.48 10.12
N GLY A 28 -20.92 -4.64 9.43
CA GLY A 28 -21.62 -3.51 10.03
C GLY A 28 -20.69 -2.39 10.51
N SER A 29 -21.03 -1.76 11.66
CA SER A 29 -20.25 -0.65 12.22
C SER A 29 -19.24 -1.17 13.24
N ALA A 30 -17.96 -1.06 12.95
CA ALA A 30 -16.89 -1.40 13.89
C ALA A 30 -15.87 -0.25 14.00
N PRO A 31 -15.30 -0.02 15.20
CA PRO A 31 -14.40 1.11 15.44
C PRO A 31 -13.01 0.94 14.83
N ARG A 32 -12.62 -0.29 14.49
CA ARG A 32 -11.31 -0.60 13.91
C ARG A 32 -11.48 -1.33 12.58
N ARG A 33 -10.50 -1.17 11.70
CA ARG A 33 -10.49 -1.75 10.35
C ARG A 33 -9.70 -3.05 10.31
N PRO A 34 -9.84 -3.88 9.28
CA PRO A 34 -8.93 -4.98 9.04
C PRO A 34 -7.47 -4.54 9.09
N GLY A 35 -6.62 -5.35 9.72
CA GLY A 35 -5.21 -5.04 10.00
C GLY A 35 -4.95 -4.43 11.37
N ALA A 36 -5.96 -3.84 12.05
CA ALA A 36 -5.80 -3.40 13.44
C ALA A 36 -5.44 -4.59 14.34
N ALA A 37 -4.52 -4.39 15.27
CA ALA A 37 -4.01 -5.49 16.08
C ALA A 37 -3.87 -5.15 17.56
N LEU A 38 -3.96 -6.23 18.36
CA LEU A 38 -3.55 -6.29 19.77
C LEU A 38 -2.55 -7.42 19.90
N ALA A 39 -1.45 -7.20 20.60
CA ALA A 39 -0.48 -8.25 20.87
C ALA A 39 -0.25 -8.39 22.38
N VAL A 40 0.03 -9.63 22.79
CA VAL A 40 0.30 -9.98 24.20
C VAL A 40 1.57 -10.82 24.24
N ASP A 41 2.55 -10.44 25.07
CA ASP A 41 3.76 -11.24 25.28
C ASP A 41 3.60 -12.30 26.38
N ALA A 42 4.62 -13.14 26.55
CA ALA A 42 4.63 -14.20 27.56
C ALA A 42 4.52 -13.67 29.01
N ASP A 43 4.95 -12.42 29.25
CA ASP A 43 4.87 -11.77 30.57
C ASP A 43 3.49 -11.14 30.84
N GLY A 44 2.58 -11.17 29.84
CA GLY A 44 1.24 -10.58 29.91
C GLY A 44 1.20 -9.09 29.56
N THR A 45 2.26 -8.53 28.98
CA THR A 45 2.24 -7.16 28.49
C THR A 45 1.40 -7.10 27.21
N ALA A 46 0.43 -6.18 27.15
CA ALA A 46 -0.43 -5.99 26.00
C ALA A 46 -0.14 -4.65 25.31
N ILE A 47 -0.14 -4.65 23.98
CA ILE A 47 0.00 -3.44 23.12
C ILE A 47 -1.04 -3.47 22.01
N GLY A 48 -1.43 -2.28 21.53
CA GLY A 48 -2.40 -2.14 20.43
C GLY A 48 -3.86 -2.27 20.88
N SER A 49 -4.78 -2.38 19.92
CA SER A 49 -6.23 -2.53 20.17
C SER A 49 -6.95 -3.03 18.93
N VAL A 50 -7.96 -3.87 19.08
CA VAL A 50 -8.79 -4.44 18.00
C VAL A 50 -10.21 -3.88 17.94
N SER A 51 -10.73 -3.34 19.06
CA SER A 51 -12.13 -2.89 19.16
C SER A 51 -12.32 -1.54 19.83
N GLY A 52 -11.26 -0.99 20.44
CA GLY A 52 -11.35 0.23 21.25
C GLY A 52 -11.94 0.02 22.64
N GLY A 53 -11.87 -1.19 23.19
CA GLY A 53 -12.24 -1.52 24.57
C GLY A 53 -13.37 -2.54 24.74
N CYS A 54 -14.07 -2.92 23.67
CA CYS A 54 -15.25 -3.80 23.80
C CYS A 54 -14.90 -5.28 24.04
N VAL A 55 -13.91 -5.80 23.30
CA VAL A 55 -13.55 -7.24 23.32
C VAL A 55 -12.10 -7.50 23.73
N GLU A 56 -11.35 -6.47 24.08
CA GLU A 56 -9.92 -6.57 24.40
C GLU A 56 -9.61 -7.61 25.50
N GLY A 57 -10.46 -7.71 26.51
CA GLY A 57 -10.28 -8.69 27.60
C GLY A 57 -10.38 -10.13 27.08
N ALA A 58 -11.40 -10.44 26.28
CA ALA A 58 -11.56 -11.76 25.70
C ALA A 58 -10.42 -12.08 24.70
N VAL A 59 -10.02 -11.12 23.89
CA VAL A 59 -8.92 -11.27 22.93
C VAL A 59 -7.58 -11.45 23.66
N TYR A 60 -7.38 -10.78 24.78
CA TYR A 60 -6.20 -10.97 25.63
C TYR A 60 -6.08 -12.43 26.10
N GLU A 61 -7.18 -13.01 26.60
CA GLU A 61 -7.17 -14.41 27.04
C GLU A 61 -6.93 -15.38 25.88
N LEU A 62 -7.49 -15.12 24.68
CA LEU A 62 -7.20 -15.92 23.49
C LEU A 62 -5.72 -15.83 23.10
N CYS A 63 -5.09 -14.66 23.21
CA CYS A 63 -3.67 -14.52 22.98
C CYS A 63 -2.83 -15.34 23.97
N ARG A 64 -3.21 -15.33 25.25
CA ARG A 64 -2.57 -16.14 26.29
C ARG A 64 -2.67 -17.63 25.98
N GLN A 65 -3.87 -18.09 25.64
CA GLN A 65 -4.11 -19.48 25.28
C GLN A 65 -3.30 -19.89 24.03
N ALA A 66 -3.31 -19.06 22.97
CA ALA A 66 -2.53 -19.34 21.76
C ALA A 66 -1.02 -19.43 22.02
N LEU A 67 -0.49 -18.68 23.00
CA LEU A 67 0.90 -18.82 23.45
C LEU A 67 1.16 -20.17 24.14
N GLU A 68 0.21 -20.69 24.88
CA GLU A 68 0.33 -21.99 25.56
C GLU A 68 0.21 -23.15 24.56
N ASP A 69 -0.84 -23.13 23.73
CA ASP A 69 -1.18 -24.20 22.81
C ASP A 69 -0.27 -24.21 21.54
N GLY A 70 0.14 -23.02 21.08
CA GLY A 70 0.91 -22.84 19.84
C GLY A 70 0.07 -22.88 18.57
N GLU A 71 -1.25 -22.79 18.71
CA GLU A 71 -2.16 -22.87 17.57
C GLU A 71 -2.73 -21.49 17.24
N SER A 72 -2.92 -21.25 15.93
CA SER A 72 -3.64 -20.05 15.46
C SER A 72 -5.13 -20.31 15.52
N VAL A 73 -5.90 -19.30 15.96
CA VAL A 73 -7.35 -19.39 16.06
C VAL A 73 -8.01 -18.19 15.40
N LEU A 74 -9.09 -18.43 14.66
CA LEU A 74 -9.98 -17.40 14.11
C LEU A 74 -11.25 -17.36 14.96
N GLU A 75 -11.50 -16.22 15.61
CA GLU A 75 -12.64 -16.02 16.49
C GLU A 75 -13.52 -14.87 16.00
N ARG A 76 -14.84 -15.04 16.13
CA ARG A 76 -15.84 -14.04 15.74
C ARG A 76 -16.48 -13.41 16.97
N PHE A 77 -16.45 -12.09 17.01
CA PHE A 77 -17.08 -11.26 18.03
C PHE A 77 -18.21 -10.42 17.42
N GLY A 78 -19.38 -10.44 18.04
CA GLY A 78 -20.52 -9.64 17.59
C GLY A 78 -21.80 -10.05 18.32
N TYR A 79 -22.89 -9.30 18.13
CA TYR A 79 -24.20 -9.74 18.60
C TYR A 79 -24.73 -10.79 17.62
N SER A 80 -24.98 -12.02 18.10
CA SER A 80 -25.92 -12.93 17.46
C SER A 80 -27.21 -12.88 18.27
N ASP A 81 -28.37 -12.89 17.60
CA ASP A 81 -29.69 -12.88 18.27
C ASP A 81 -29.93 -14.12 19.18
N ASP A 82 -29.07 -15.12 19.10
CA ASP A 82 -29.20 -16.39 19.83
C ASP A 82 -28.30 -16.53 21.06
N ASP A 83 -27.33 -15.63 21.31
CA ASP A 83 -26.39 -15.75 22.44
C ASP A 83 -26.47 -14.58 23.42
N ALA A 84 -27.27 -14.74 24.48
CA ALA A 84 -27.40 -13.78 25.57
C ALA A 84 -26.13 -13.60 26.42
N PHE A 85 -25.03 -14.30 26.14
CA PHE A 85 -23.74 -14.27 26.83
C PHE A 85 -22.55 -13.95 25.93
N ALA A 86 -22.77 -13.69 24.62
CA ALA A 86 -21.68 -13.33 23.74
C ALA A 86 -21.13 -11.94 24.10
N VAL A 87 -19.80 -11.82 24.20
CA VAL A 87 -19.12 -10.53 24.35
C VAL A 87 -19.30 -9.77 23.04
N GLY A 88 -20.30 -8.87 23.01
CA GLY A 88 -20.66 -8.13 21.81
C GLY A 88 -20.00 -6.76 21.74
N LEU A 89 -19.85 -6.24 20.51
CA LEU A 89 -19.44 -4.88 20.27
C LEU A 89 -20.58 -3.92 20.61
N THR A 90 -20.34 -2.92 21.45
CA THR A 90 -21.33 -1.89 21.82
C THR A 90 -21.85 -1.09 20.62
N CYS A 91 -21.14 -1.11 19.47
CA CYS A 91 -21.54 -0.47 18.21
C CYS A 91 -22.42 -1.37 17.31
N GLY A 92 -22.73 -2.60 17.74
CA GLY A 92 -23.59 -3.53 16.96
C GLY A 92 -22.93 -4.13 15.72
N GLY A 93 -21.61 -4.01 15.57
CA GLY A 93 -20.85 -4.63 14.48
C GLY A 93 -20.39 -6.05 14.80
N ILE A 94 -19.87 -6.72 13.77
CA ILE A 94 -19.22 -8.04 13.89
C ILE A 94 -17.77 -7.86 13.45
N ILE A 95 -16.84 -8.48 14.18
CA ILE A 95 -15.42 -8.53 13.80
C ILE A 95 -14.92 -9.98 13.88
N ASP A 96 -14.17 -10.37 12.85
CA ASP A 96 -13.42 -11.62 12.84
C ASP A 96 -11.96 -11.30 13.18
N ILE A 97 -11.41 -12.02 14.16
CA ILE A 97 -10.06 -11.80 14.68
C ILE A 97 -9.25 -13.08 14.53
N LEU A 98 -8.13 -13.00 13.82
CA LEU A 98 -7.13 -14.08 13.77
C LEU A 98 -6.11 -13.85 14.88
N VAL A 99 -5.97 -14.79 15.78
CA VAL A 99 -4.91 -14.85 16.79
C VAL A 99 -3.81 -15.78 16.28
N THR A 100 -2.59 -15.30 16.22
CA THR A 100 -1.42 -16.05 15.74
C THR A 100 -0.32 -15.99 16.80
N PRO A 101 0.12 -17.13 17.37
CA PRO A 101 1.31 -17.18 18.20
C PRO A 101 2.57 -17.00 17.36
N VAL A 102 3.57 -16.32 17.90
CA VAL A 102 4.87 -16.05 17.27
C VAL A 102 5.96 -16.34 18.29
N ARG A 103 6.34 -17.61 18.41
CA ARG A 103 7.33 -18.07 19.38
C ARG A 103 8.72 -18.17 18.76
N VAL A 104 9.74 -18.11 19.60
CA VAL A 104 11.12 -18.40 19.19
C VAL A 104 11.19 -19.82 18.65
N GLY A 105 11.68 -19.97 17.41
CA GLY A 105 11.74 -21.25 16.70
C GLY A 105 10.56 -21.56 15.78
N ASP A 106 9.46 -20.81 15.82
CA ASP A 106 8.35 -20.98 14.90
C ASP A 106 8.76 -20.61 13.46
N ARG A 107 8.32 -21.42 12.49
CA ARG A 107 8.62 -21.21 11.06
C ARG A 107 8.10 -19.86 10.54
N VAL A 108 7.01 -19.37 11.08
CA VAL A 108 6.40 -18.09 10.67
C VAL A 108 7.15 -16.88 11.20
N ARG A 109 7.89 -17.03 12.33
CA ARG A 109 8.56 -15.90 13.00
C ARG A 109 9.54 -15.14 12.13
N PRO A 110 10.43 -15.76 11.33
CA PRO A 110 11.35 -15.02 10.45
C PRO A 110 10.62 -14.14 9.43
N VAL A 111 9.53 -14.64 8.87
CA VAL A 111 8.71 -13.91 7.89
C VAL A 111 8.00 -12.73 8.53
N ILE A 112 7.37 -12.94 9.68
CA ILE A 112 6.72 -11.87 10.46
C ILE A 112 7.76 -10.82 10.87
N ALA A 113 8.93 -11.25 11.37
CA ALA A 113 10.02 -10.36 11.76
C ALA A 113 10.50 -9.49 10.59
N ALA A 114 10.65 -10.07 9.40
CA ALA A 114 11.04 -9.34 8.19
C ALA A 114 9.99 -8.27 7.81
N GLY A 115 8.70 -8.60 7.91
CA GLY A 115 7.60 -7.66 7.68
C GLY A 115 7.56 -6.53 8.71
N LEU A 116 7.71 -6.86 10.00
CA LEU A 116 7.73 -5.88 11.09
C LEU A 116 8.92 -4.94 11.01
N ALA A 117 10.12 -5.46 10.73
CA ALA A 117 11.34 -4.64 10.58
C ALA A 117 11.21 -3.67 9.40
N ALA A 118 10.67 -4.13 8.26
CA ALA A 118 10.43 -3.27 7.11
C ALA A 118 9.40 -2.19 7.39
N ALA A 119 8.29 -2.53 8.06
CA ALA A 119 7.25 -1.56 8.42
C ALA A 119 7.76 -0.55 9.48
N ALA A 120 8.48 -1.01 10.50
CA ALA A 120 9.05 -0.16 11.55
C ALA A 120 10.10 0.84 10.99
N SER A 121 10.82 0.46 9.94
CA SER A 121 11.73 1.38 9.23
C SER A 121 11.03 2.32 8.24
N GLY A 122 9.70 2.28 8.15
CA GLY A 122 8.92 3.07 7.19
C GLY A 122 8.98 2.55 5.75
N GLY A 123 9.50 1.35 5.53
CA GLY A 123 9.56 0.72 4.21
C GLY A 123 8.19 0.22 3.73
N ALA A 124 7.98 0.24 2.41
CA ALA A 124 6.77 -0.33 1.82
C ALA A 124 6.82 -1.87 1.89
N THR A 125 5.90 -2.46 2.66
CA THR A 125 5.83 -3.91 2.87
C THR A 125 4.38 -4.38 2.97
N ALA A 126 4.11 -5.59 2.44
CA ALA A 126 2.85 -6.29 2.66
C ALA A 126 3.13 -7.65 3.30
N LEU A 127 2.34 -7.98 4.31
CA LEU A 127 2.36 -9.27 4.99
C LEU A 127 1.06 -10.01 4.65
N ALA A 128 1.17 -11.15 3.97
CA ALA A 128 0.04 -12.00 3.63
C ALA A 128 0.02 -13.22 4.57
N ARG A 129 -1.14 -13.47 5.20
CA ARG A 129 -1.33 -14.60 6.15
C ARG A 129 -2.59 -15.37 5.80
N ILE A 130 -2.52 -16.72 5.83
CA ILE A 130 -3.70 -17.57 5.67
C ILE A 130 -4.55 -17.47 6.93
N VAL A 131 -5.83 -17.13 6.74
CA VAL A 131 -6.84 -16.95 7.79
C VAL A 131 -7.74 -18.17 7.91
N THR A 132 -8.20 -18.69 6.76
CA THR A 132 -9.03 -19.90 6.68
C THR A 132 -8.49 -20.84 5.61
N GLY A 133 -8.56 -22.14 5.88
CA GLY A 133 -8.08 -23.20 5.01
C GLY A 133 -7.73 -24.46 5.82
N PRO A 134 -6.91 -25.35 5.29
CA PRO A 134 -6.36 -26.48 6.03
C PRO A 134 -5.67 -26.02 7.31
N ALA A 135 -5.90 -26.73 8.41
CA ALA A 135 -5.42 -26.31 9.73
C ALA A 135 -3.90 -26.11 9.81
N ASP A 136 -3.14 -26.89 9.06
CA ASP A 136 -1.67 -26.79 8.98
C ASP A 136 -1.17 -25.56 8.20
N LEU A 137 -2.06 -24.87 7.46
CA LEU A 137 -1.74 -23.67 6.70
C LEU A 137 -2.17 -22.38 7.41
N VAL A 138 -3.14 -22.43 8.33
CA VAL A 138 -3.64 -21.25 9.05
C VAL A 138 -2.51 -20.60 9.85
N GLY A 139 -2.39 -19.28 9.74
CA GLY A 139 -1.33 -18.50 10.37
C GLY A 139 -0.01 -18.45 9.60
N ARG A 140 0.19 -19.30 8.58
CA ARG A 140 1.39 -19.20 7.72
C ARG A 140 1.39 -17.92 6.92
N ALA A 141 2.59 -17.43 6.61
CA ALA A 141 2.78 -16.10 6.06
C ALA A 141 3.83 -16.04 4.95
N LEU A 142 3.69 -15.04 4.09
CA LEU A 142 4.74 -14.51 3.24
C LEU A 142 4.77 -12.98 3.33
N VAL A 143 5.93 -12.39 3.10
CA VAL A 143 6.12 -10.94 3.08
C VAL A 143 6.58 -10.48 1.72
N VAL A 144 5.94 -9.43 1.20
CA VAL A 144 6.31 -8.76 -0.06
C VAL A 144 6.89 -7.39 0.27
N ARG A 145 8.03 -7.07 -0.34
CA ARG A 145 8.68 -5.76 -0.18
C ARG A 145 8.93 -5.13 -1.54
N ARG A 146 8.77 -3.82 -1.64
CA ARG A 146 9.24 -3.07 -2.79
C ARG A 146 10.73 -2.79 -2.62
N ARG A 147 11.49 -2.87 -3.71
CA ARG A 147 12.87 -2.38 -3.72
C ARG A 147 12.83 -0.87 -3.50
N GLY A 148 13.43 -0.41 -2.41
CA GLY A 148 13.67 1.01 -2.21
C GLY A 148 14.62 1.52 -3.30
N THR A 149 14.34 2.69 -3.85
CA THR A 149 15.34 3.47 -4.56
C THR A 149 16.16 4.21 -3.50
N ASP A 150 17.48 4.20 -3.62
CA ASP A 150 18.35 5.06 -2.83
C ASP A 150 18.10 6.53 -3.22
N GLU A 151 18.52 7.46 -2.35
CA GLU A 151 18.35 8.90 -2.58
C GLU A 151 18.94 9.41 -3.92
N ASN A 152 19.73 8.59 -4.61
CA ASN A 152 20.32 8.86 -5.91
C ASN A 152 19.60 8.19 -7.10
N GLY A 153 18.42 7.57 -6.89
CA GLY A 153 17.67 6.93 -7.97
C GLY A 153 18.26 5.62 -8.49
N SER A 154 19.30 5.10 -7.87
CA SER A 154 19.84 3.78 -8.17
C SER A 154 19.03 2.70 -7.43
N ARG A 155 18.61 1.69 -8.16
CA ARG A 155 17.91 0.53 -7.54
C ARG A 155 18.88 -0.14 -6.57
N MET A 156 18.57 -0.08 -5.27
CA MET A 156 19.34 -0.83 -4.28
C MET A 156 19.25 -2.33 -4.61
N SER A 157 20.34 -2.86 -5.11
CA SER A 157 20.55 -4.30 -5.07
C SER A 157 20.74 -4.68 -3.60
N ALA A 158 19.93 -5.61 -3.09
CA ALA A 158 20.20 -6.22 -1.81
C ALA A 158 21.58 -6.90 -1.93
N SER A 159 22.62 -6.24 -1.46
CA SER A 159 23.93 -6.86 -1.30
C SER A 159 23.79 -7.88 -0.17
N HIS A 160 23.53 -9.11 -0.52
CA HIS A 160 23.87 -10.23 0.36
C HIS A 160 25.40 -10.35 0.32
N ASP A 161 26.00 -9.80 1.34
CA ASP A 161 27.38 -10.17 1.72
C ASP A 161 27.32 -11.60 2.29
N SER A 162 27.18 -12.57 1.40
CA SER A 162 27.55 -13.94 1.66
C SER A 162 28.97 -14.08 1.13
N GLY A 163 29.94 -14.06 2.06
CA GLY A 163 31.34 -14.29 1.78
C GLY A 163 31.58 -15.60 1.04
N PHE A 164 31.37 -15.61 -0.24
CA PHE A 164 31.91 -16.58 -1.15
C PHE A 164 33.03 -15.91 -1.93
N GLN A 165 34.21 -15.91 -1.34
CA GLN A 165 35.43 -15.75 -2.11
C GLN A 165 35.65 -17.02 -2.95
N GLY A 166 34.88 -17.16 -3.99
CA GLY A 166 35.19 -18.01 -5.12
C GLY A 166 35.66 -17.09 -6.23
N SER A 167 36.97 -16.93 -6.37
CA SER A 167 37.55 -16.32 -7.56
C SER A 167 37.32 -17.26 -8.75
N ALA A 168 36.14 -17.18 -9.34
CA ALA A 168 35.97 -17.52 -10.73
C ALA A 168 36.49 -16.33 -11.52
N SER A 169 37.74 -16.39 -11.92
CA SER A 169 38.21 -15.57 -13.01
C SER A 169 37.41 -15.97 -14.25
N TYR A 170 36.33 -15.29 -14.51
CA TYR A 170 35.79 -15.23 -15.86
C TYR A 170 36.81 -14.43 -16.65
N ASP A 171 37.70 -15.17 -17.27
CA ASP A 171 38.46 -14.61 -18.38
C ASP A 171 37.42 -14.07 -19.36
N SER A 172 37.40 -12.79 -19.48
CA SER A 172 36.58 -12.08 -20.44
C SER A 172 37.12 -12.37 -21.85
N GLY A 173 36.96 -13.61 -22.29
CA GLY A 173 37.04 -13.99 -23.69
C GLY A 173 36.01 -13.27 -24.57
N PHE A 174 35.42 -12.23 -24.05
CA PHE A 174 34.56 -11.29 -24.75
C PHE A 174 35.36 -10.31 -25.59
N HIS A 175 36.36 -10.78 -26.29
CA HIS A 175 36.99 -10.00 -27.35
C HIS A 175 36.39 -10.23 -28.70
N GLY A 176 35.21 -10.62 -28.79
CA GLY A 176 34.62 -10.72 -30.09
C GLY A 176 33.16 -10.32 -30.03
N GLY A 177 32.91 -9.02 -30.04
CA GLY A 177 31.58 -8.52 -30.37
C GLY A 177 31.01 -9.10 -31.67
N THR A 178 31.87 -9.64 -32.49
CA THR A 178 31.54 -10.34 -33.74
C THR A 178 30.86 -11.69 -33.54
N SER A 179 31.16 -12.41 -32.49
CA SER A 179 30.50 -13.69 -32.18
C SER A 179 29.07 -13.45 -31.67
N TYR A 180 28.83 -12.30 -31.14
CA TYR A 180 27.53 -11.88 -30.68
C TYR A 180 26.60 -11.57 -31.85
N ASP A 181 27.10 -10.86 -32.85
CA ASP A 181 26.37 -10.53 -34.07
C ASP A 181 25.99 -11.76 -34.90
N SER A 182 26.85 -12.75 -34.93
CA SER A 182 26.57 -13.95 -35.73
C SER A 182 25.48 -14.84 -35.05
N GLY A 183 25.31 -14.76 -33.75
CA GLY A 183 24.21 -15.44 -33.06
C GLY A 183 22.85 -14.75 -33.28
N PHE A 184 22.89 -13.48 -33.56
CA PHE A 184 21.69 -12.69 -33.72
C PHE A 184 21.15 -12.60 -35.15
N HIS A 185 21.97 -12.84 -36.13
CA HIS A 185 21.58 -12.75 -37.52
C HIS A 185 21.02 -14.02 -38.14
N GLY A 186 21.15 -15.13 -37.42
CA GLY A 186 20.47 -16.35 -37.83
C GLY A 186 19.16 -16.46 -37.04
N GLY A 187 18.05 -16.03 -37.60
CA GLY A 187 16.74 -16.15 -36.95
C GLY A 187 16.40 -17.55 -36.43
N THR A 188 17.09 -18.55 -36.90
CA THR A 188 17.02 -19.93 -36.43
C THR A 188 17.81 -20.16 -35.15
N SER A 189 18.87 -19.42 -34.90
CA SER A 189 19.60 -19.47 -33.64
C SER A 189 18.88 -18.73 -32.52
N TYR A 190 18.00 -17.84 -32.87
CA TYR A 190 17.13 -17.16 -31.93
C TYR A 190 16.14 -18.11 -31.26
N ASP A 191 15.54 -18.99 -32.04
CA ASP A 191 14.65 -20.00 -31.52
C ASP A 191 15.35 -21.05 -30.65
N SER A 192 16.61 -21.31 -30.91
CA SER A 192 17.39 -22.21 -30.06
C SER A 192 17.85 -21.52 -28.76
N GLY A 193 18.16 -20.22 -28.83
CA GLY A 193 18.43 -19.41 -27.64
C GLY A 193 17.21 -19.29 -26.74
N PHE A 194 16.04 -19.22 -27.33
CA PHE A 194 14.79 -19.20 -26.60
C PHE A 194 14.42 -20.55 -25.99
N ARG A 195 14.87 -21.63 -26.58
CA ARG A 195 14.74 -22.97 -25.98
C ARG A 195 15.70 -23.18 -24.84
N ASP A 196 16.79 -22.47 -24.78
CA ASP A 196 17.66 -22.46 -23.63
C ASP A 196 17.05 -21.73 -22.42
N SER A 197 15.96 -20.97 -22.63
CA SER A 197 15.12 -20.53 -21.53
C SER A 197 14.46 -21.72 -20.80
N THR A 198 14.36 -22.88 -21.43
CA THR A 198 13.96 -24.11 -20.72
C THR A 198 15.08 -24.76 -19.93
N SER A 199 16.32 -24.53 -20.29
CA SER A 199 17.46 -24.89 -19.43
C SER A 199 17.59 -23.92 -18.23
N TYR A 200 17.10 -22.73 -18.42
CA TYR A 200 16.88 -21.78 -17.32
C TYR A 200 15.87 -22.30 -16.31
N ASP A 201 14.81 -22.93 -16.77
CA ASP A 201 13.84 -23.63 -15.94
C ASP A 201 14.43 -24.84 -15.21
N SER A 202 15.38 -25.53 -15.78
CA SER A 202 16.02 -26.66 -15.09
C SER A 202 17.03 -26.21 -14.03
N GLY A 203 17.72 -25.11 -14.24
CA GLY A 203 18.54 -24.45 -13.21
C GLY A 203 17.72 -23.92 -12.06
N PHE A 204 16.52 -23.46 -12.36
CA PHE A 204 15.56 -22.99 -11.38
C PHE A 204 14.97 -24.14 -10.51
N ARG A 205 14.84 -25.33 -11.06
CA ARG A 205 14.40 -26.51 -10.29
C ARG A 205 15.41 -26.99 -9.29
N ASP A 206 16.69 -26.84 -9.57
CA ASP A 206 17.74 -27.25 -8.65
C ASP A 206 17.95 -26.30 -7.49
N SER A 207 17.50 -25.02 -7.62
CA SER A 207 17.46 -24.06 -6.52
C SER A 207 16.24 -24.22 -5.60
N THR A 208 15.27 -25.05 -6.02
CA THR A 208 14.09 -25.42 -5.21
C THR A 208 14.27 -26.74 -4.46
N SER A 209 15.51 -27.22 -4.29
CA SER A 209 15.74 -28.35 -3.41
C SER A 209 15.28 -28.02 -2.00
N TYR A 210 14.27 -28.72 -1.57
CA TYR A 210 13.58 -28.64 -0.28
C TYR A 210 14.47 -29.08 0.88
N ASP A 211 15.66 -28.55 0.96
CA ASP A 211 16.47 -28.80 2.13
C ASP A 211 16.57 -27.51 2.96
N SER A 212 15.99 -27.65 4.16
CA SER A 212 16.16 -26.72 5.26
C SER A 212 15.69 -25.27 5.03
N GLY A 213 14.38 -25.05 4.96
CA GLY A 213 13.70 -23.97 5.67
C GLY A 213 14.23 -22.53 5.59
N PHE A 214 14.96 -22.12 4.54
CA PHE A 214 15.60 -20.81 4.53
C PHE A 214 15.54 -20.11 3.18
N ARG A 215 14.70 -19.07 3.13
CA ARG A 215 14.81 -17.89 2.29
C ARG A 215 14.89 -18.13 0.79
N GLU A 216 13.84 -18.65 0.21
CA GLU A 216 13.63 -18.43 -1.21
C GLU A 216 13.11 -16.99 -1.38
N SER A 217 13.95 -16.11 -1.90
CA SER A 217 13.52 -14.82 -2.40
C SER A 217 13.39 -14.89 -3.90
N THR A 218 12.16 -14.82 -4.40
CA THR A 218 11.89 -14.76 -5.84
C THR A 218 11.65 -13.32 -6.26
N SER A 219 12.35 -12.88 -7.31
CA SER A 219 12.21 -11.52 -7.82
C SER A 219 11.09 -11.44 -8.87
N TYR A 220 10.15 -10.53 -8.67
CA TYR A 220 9.23 -10.03 -9.68
C TYR A 220 9.75 -8.71 -10.24
N ASP A 221 9.27 -8.29 -11.42
CA ASP A 221 9.69 -7.06 -12.11
C ASP A 221 9.73 -5.80 -11.24
N SER A 222 9.05 -5.77 -10.12
CA SER A 222 8.95 -4.61 -9.23
C SER A 222 9.06 -4.90 -7.73
N GLY A 223 9.40 -6.14 -7.32
CA GLY A 223 9.48 -6.49 -5.91
C GLY A 223 10.07 -7.89 -5.69
N TYR A 224 10.22 -8.26 -4.44
CA TYR A 224 10.56 -9.62 -4.05
C TYR A 224 9.70 -10.05 -2.85
N TYR A 225 9.51 -11.34 -2.68
CA TYR A 225 8.86 -11.89 -1.50
C TYR A 225 9.78 -12.86 -0.76
N GLU A 226 9.56 -12.96 0.54
CA GLU A 226 10.26 -13.89 1.43
C GLU A 226 9.23 -14.75 2.18
N GLY A 227 9.59 -15.98 2.49
CA GLY A 227 8.72 -16.94 3.12
C GLY A 227 7.82 -17.66 2.11
N GLY A 228 6.81 -18.33 2.62
CA GLY A 228 5.84 -19.06 1.83
C GLY A 228 4.90 -19.87 2.71
N PHE A 229 3.83 -20.33 2.14
CA PHE A 229 2.82 -21.10 2.88
C PHE A 229 3.23 -22.57 3.05
N GLY A 230 4.27 -23.03 2.31
CA GLY A 230 4.73 -24.42 2.34
C GLY A 230 3.69 -25.40 1.76
N ALA A 231 2.84 -24.90 0.87
CA ALA A 231 1.86 -25.64 0.09
C ALA A 231 2.31 -25.69 -1.38
N HIS A 232 1.48 -25.29 -2.32
CA HIS A 232 1.84 -25.29 -3.74
C HIS A 232 2.61 -24.00 -4.11
N PRO A 233 3.74 -24.06 -4.85
CA PRO A 233 4.54 -22.87 -5.22
C PRO A 233 3.75 -21.82 -5.99
N GLU A 234 2.76 -22.20 -6.79
CA GLU A 234 1.88 -21.25 -7.50
C GLU A 234 1.01 -20.43 -6.54
N LEU A 235 0.65 -20.99 -5.38
CA LEU A 235 -0.06 -20.25 -4.34
C LEU A 235 0.79 -19.08 -3.84
N ASP A 236 2.04 -19.34 -3.51
CA ASP A 236 2.96 -18.29 -3.03
C ASP A 236 3.14 -17.19 -4.08
N ARG A 237 3.36 -17.56 -5.36
CA ARG A 237 3.50 -16.59 -6.46
C ARG A 237 2.27 -15.74 -6.67
N THR A 238 1.09 -16.37 -6.71
CA THR A 238 -0.16 -15.64 -6.94
C THR A 238 -0.49 -14.72 -5.78
N VAL A 239 -0.33 -15.20 -4.54
CA VAL A 239 -0.56 -14.36 -3.35
C VAL A 239 0.47 -13.23 -3.27
N ALA A 240 1.73 -13.47 -3.63
CA ALA A 240 2.74 -12.43 -3.67
C ALA A 240 2.41 -11.35 -4.71
N ALA A 241 1.90 -11.72 -5.88
CA ALA A 241 1.48 -10.77 -6.90
C ALA A 241 0.28 -9.93 -6.44
N GLU A 242 -0.74 -10.55 -5.88
CA GLU A 242 -1.92 -9.88 -5.32
C GLU A 242 -1.53 -8.98 -4.12
N ALA A 243 -0.66 -9.47 -3.21
CA ALA A 243 -0.15 -8.67 -2.11
C ALA A 243 0.65 -7.45 -2.61
N GLY A 244 1.38 -7.59 -3.71
CA GLY A 244 2.02 -6.48 -4.41
C GLY A 244 1.01 -5.42 -4.88
N ALA A 245 -0.11 -5.84 -5.46
CA ALA A 245 -1.18 -4.91 -5.87
C ALA A 245 -1.85 -4.22 -4.66
N PHE A 246 -2.06 -4.96 -3.55
CA PHE A 246 -2.55 -4.36 -2.30
C PHE A 246 -1.55 -3.33 -1.75
N LEU A 247 -0.26 -3.63 -1.81
CA LEU A 247 0.81 -2.74 -1.37
C LEU A 247 0.84 -1.46 -2.19
N ASP A 248 0.76 -1.55 -3.53
CA ASP A 248 0.74 -0.39 -4.42
C ASP A 248 -0.46 0.53 -4.15
N ALA A 249 -1.60 -0.08 -3.84
CA ALA A 249 -2.80 0.66 -3.46
C ALA A 249 -2.77 1.17 -2.01
N GLY A 250 -1.82 0.75 -1.17
CA GLY A 250 -1.78 1.02 0.27
C GLY A 250 -3.02 0.47 0.98
N ARG A 251 -3.49 -0.72 0.59
CA ARG A 251 -4.73 -1.34 1.09
C ARG A 251 -4.41 -2.54 1.97
N THR A 252 -5.22 -2.71 3.00
CA THR A 252 -5.30 -3.93 3.80
C THR A 252 -6.68 -4.56 3.60
N GLY A 253 -6.74 -5.88 3.47
CA GLY A 253 -7.99 -6.61 3.28
C GLY A 253 -7.75 -8.08 3.02
N THR A 254 -8.81 -8.81 2.73
CA THR A 254 -8.76 -10.24 2.44
C THR A 254 -8.90 -10.52 0.95
N LEU A 255 -8.31 -11.62 0.51
CA LEU A 255 -8.52 -12.21 -0.81
C LEU A 255 -8.89 -13.69 -0.66
N GLU A 256 -9.71 -14.21 -1.57
CA GLU A 256 -10.04 -15.62 -1.68
C GLU A 256 -9.28 -16.22 -2.86
N ILE A 257 -8.61 -17.35 -2.62
CA ILE A 257 -7.81 -18.04 -3.62
C ILE A 257 -7.88 -19.54 -3.36
N GLY A 258 -7.83 -20.38 -4.41
CA GLY A 258 -7.74 -21.84 -4.23
C GLY A 258 -6.33 -22.28 -3.81
N GLU A 259 -6.23 -23.43 -3.17
CA GLU A 259 -5.00 -24.02 -2.62
C GLU A 259 -3.83 -24.12 -3.62
N GLN A 260 -4.12 -24.13 -4.91
CA GLN A 260 -3.11 -24.20 -5.98
C GLN A 260 -2.81 -22.85 -6.62
N GLY A 261 -3.22 -21.74 -5.98
CA GLY A 261 -2.97 -20.39 -6.52
C GLY A 261 -3.91 -20.00 -7.68
N SER A 262 -4.96 -20.75 -7.92
CA SER A 262 -5.98 -20.46 -8.93
C SER A 262 -7.31 -20.05 -8.27
N ARG A 263 -8.28 -19.63 -9.06
CA ARG A 263 -9.65 -19.41 -8.56
C ARG A 263 -10.46 -20.70 -8.40
N CYS A 264 -9.88 -21.86 -8.76
CA CYS A 264 -10.46 -23.17 -8.64
C CYS A 264 -9.81 -23.95 -7.49
N GLY A 265 -10.57 -24.83 -6.83
CA GLY A 265 -10.11 -25.63 -5.70
C GLY A 265 -10.76 -25.22 -4.39
N ALA A 266 -10.34 -25.83 -3.27
CA ALA A 266 -10.81 -25.44 -1.95
C ALA A 266 -10.36 -23.99 -1.65
N PRO A 267 -11.29 -23.12 -1.24
CA PRO A 267 -10.96 -21.71 -1.04
C PRO A 267 -10.13 -21.52 0.22
N LEU A 268 -9.06 -20.75 0.08
CA LEU A 268 -8.29 -20.16 1.19
C LEU A 268 -8.68 -18.69 1.30
N THR A 269 -8.82 -18.21 2.52
CA THR A 269 -8.88 -16.77 2.78
C THR A 269 -7.51 -16.31 3.25
N VAL A 270 -6.95 -15.31 2.58
CA VAL A 270 -5.66 -14.70 2.91
C VAL A 270 -5.87 -13.25 3.31
N LEU A 271 -5.43 -12.86 4.50
CA LEU A 271 -5.35 -11.47 4.92
C LEU A 271 -4.04 -10.88 4.38
N VAL A 272 -4.15 -9.80 3.62
CA VAL A 272 -3.02 -8.98 3.19
C VAL A 272 -3.02 -7.67 3.96
N GLU A 273 -2.02 -7.48 4.79
CA GLU A 273 -1.78 -6.23 5.50
C GLU A 273 -0.69 -5.44 4.80
N SER A 274 -0.95 -4.18 4.47
CA SER A 274 0.04 -3.31 3.82
C SER A 274 0.45 -2.18 4.76
N SER A 275 1.76 -2.02 4.93
CA SER A 275 2.39 -0.84 5.52
C SER A 275 3.10 -0.08 4.42
N VAL A 276 2.74 1.17 4.25
CA VAL A 276 3.28 2.05 3.21
C VAL A 276 3.61 3.41 3.82
N PRO A 277 4.66 4.07 3.33
CA PRO A 277 4.93 5.45 3.71
C PRO A 277 3.69 6.32 3.54
N PRO A 278 3.56 7.41 4.31
CA PRO A 278 2.51 8.39 4.11
C PRO A 278 2.40 8.82 2.64
N PRO A 279 1.19 8.93 2.07
CA PRO A 279 1.03 9.39 0.69
C PRO A 279 1.55 10.82 0.55
N ARG A 280 2.04 11.17 -0.63
CA ARG A 280 2.55 12.51 -0.89
C ARG A 280 1.43 13.48 -1.26
N MET A 281 1.50 14.70 -0.71
CA MET A 281 0.75 15.86 -1.18
C MET A 281 1.75 16.91 -1.67
N ILE A 282 1.71 17.23 -2.96
CA ILE A 282 2.58 18.28 -3.53
C ILE A 282 1.73 19.50 -3.81
N VAL A 283 2.05 20.59 -3.12
CA VAL A 283 1.37 21.88 -3.25
C VAL A 283 2.24 22.80 -4.09
N PHE A 284 1.77 23.15 -5.26
CA PHE A 284 2.43 24.07 -6.17
C PHE A 284 1.87 25.50 -5.99
N GLY A 285 2.74 26.40 -5.56
CA GLY A 285 2.41 27.80 -5.25
C GLY A 285 2.42 28.11 -3.75
N ALA A 286 3.43 28.86 -3.31
CA ALA A 286 3.66 29.24 -1.92
C ALA A 286 2.85 30.50 -1.54
N ILE A 287 1.52 30.37 -1.51
CA ILE A 287 0.55 31.42 -1.13
C ILE A 287 -0.08 31.09 0.23
N ASP A 288 -0.91 31.97 0.78
CA ASP A 288 -1.49 31.79 2.11
C ASP A 288 -2.43 30.56 2.19
N PHE A 289 -3.14 30.27 1.12
CA PHE A 289 -3.94 29.04 0.99
C PHE A 289 -3.09 27.77 1.11
N ALA A 290 -1.84 27.80 0.62
CA ALA A 290 -0.93 26.70 0.73
C ALA A 290 -0.56 26.39 2.20
N SER A 291 -0.37 27.43 3.04
CA SER A 291 -0.07 27.25 4.45
C SER A 291 -1.19 26.51 5.19
N ALA A 292 -2.45 26.90 4.94
CA ALA A 292 -3.60 26.20 5.50
C ALA A 292 -3.71 24.76 4.98
N LEU A 293 -3.47 24.55 3.68
CA LEU A 293 -3.53 23.21 3.07
C LEU A 293 -2.41 22.28 3.59
N VAL A 294 -1.21 22.80 3.86
CA VAL A 294 -0.12 22.04 4.50
C VAL A 294 -0.59 21.47 5.84
N ARG A 295 -1.19 22.29 6.72
CA ARG A 295 -1.69 21.83 8.03
C ARG A 295 -2.73 20.74 7.90
N VAL A 296 -3.71 20.92 7.00
CA VAL A 296 -4.75 19.90 6.75
C VAL A 296 -4.15 18.65 6.12
N GLY A 297 -3.18 18.78 5.21
CA GLY A 297 -2.43 17.65 4.64
C GLY A 297 -1.71 16.84 5.72
N LYS A 298 -1.02 17.51 6.64
CA LYS A 298 -0.37 16.86 7.80
C LYS A 298 -1.39 16.17 8.71
N PHE A 299 -2.52 16.82 9.00
CA PHE A 299 -3.60 16.23 9.78
C PHE A 299 -4.15 14.94 9.12
N LEU A 300 -4.19 14.89 7.79
CA LEU A 300 -4.60 13.71 7.02
C LEU A 300 -3.46 12.69 6.78
N ASN A 301 -2.34 12.86 7.48
CA ASN A 301 -1.15 12.00 7.39
C ASN A 301 -0.51 11.95 5.99
N TYR A 302 -0.47 13.09 5.27
CA TYR A 302 0.33 13.23 4.07
C TYR A 302 1.76 13.68 4.39
N ARG A 303 2.73 13.19 3.60
CA ARG A 303 4.02 13.87 3.46
C ARG A 303 3.81 15.05 2.50
N VAL A 304 3.96 16.27 3.01
CA VAL A 304 3.61 17.49 2.28
C VAL A 304 4.84 18.20 1.77
N THR A 305 4.91 18.40 0.46
CA THR A 305 5.93 19.19 -0.23
C THR A 305 5.31 20.48 -0.75
N VAL A 306 5.94 21.63 -0.50
CA VAL A 306 5.58 22.92 -1.10
C VAL A 306 6.60 23.29 -2.15
N CYS A 307 6.16 23.54 -3.39
CA CYS A 307 7.03 23.92 -4.51
C CYS A 307 6.61 25.26 -5.11
N ASP A 308 7.52 26.22 -5.20
CA ASP A 308 7.32 27.50 -5.88
C ASP A 308 8.64 27.98 -6.50
N ALA A 309 8.56 28.57 -7.67
CA ALA A 309 9.73 29.11 -8.38
C ALA A 309 10.34 30.37 -7.71
N ARG A 310 9.61 30.97 -6.78
CA ARG A 310 9.97 32.24 -6.14
C ARG A 310 10.53 32.01 -4.74
N PRO A 311 11.85 32.16 -4.51
CA PRO A 311 12.48 31.84 -3.23
C PRO A 311 11.98 32.70 -2.06
N VAL A 312 11.51 33.91 -2.32
CA VAL A 312 10.98 34.81 -1.29
C VAL A 312 9.67 34.32 -0.66
N PHE A 313 8.96 33.40 -1.32
CA PHE A 313 7.70 32.85 -0.84
C PHE A 313 7.84 31.42 -0.30
N ALA A 314 8.71 30.61 -0.90
CA ALA A 314 8.93 29.22 -0.48
C ALA A 314 10.01 29.18 0.63
N THR A 315 9.60 29.43 1.86
CA THR A 315 10.51 29.50 3.01
C THR A 315 9.98 28.66 4.19
N GLU A 316 10.88 28.10 4.99
CA GLU A 316 10.54 27.36 6.21
C GLU A 316 9.73 28.19 7.20
N ALA A 317 10.03 29.49 7.31
CA ALA A 317 9.28 30.40 8.18
C ALA A 317 7.79 30.52 7.79
N ARG A 318 7.47 30.36 6.52
CA ARG A 318 6.07 30.40 6.03
C ARG A 318 5.38 29.03 6.07
N PHE A 319 6.16 27.96 5.97
CA PHE A 319 5.63 26.59 5.91
C PHE A 319 6.36 25.68 6.91
N PRO A 320 6.31 25.98 8.22
CA PRO A 320 7.07 25.22 9.23
C PRO A 320 6.62 23.77 9.39
N GLU A 321 5.41 23.44 8.94
CA GLU A 321 4.84 22.09 9.04
C GLU A 321 5.02 21.26 7.75
N ALA A 322 5.54 21.86 6.66
CA ALA A 322 5.85 21.13 5.45
C ALA A 322 7.05 20.19 5.66
N ASP A 323 6.97 18.98 5.11
CA ASP A 323 8.10 18.03 5.19
C ASP A 323 9.24 18.41 4.22
N GLU A 324 8.89 19.14 3.15
CA GLU A 324 9.85 19.55 2.13
C GLU A 324 9.43 20.88 1.50
N ILE A 325 10.38 21.77 1.29
CA ILE A 325 10.18 23.02 0.57
C ILE A 325 11.14 23.09 -0.58
N VAL A 326 10.60 23.29 -1.78
CA VAL A 326 11.35 23.25 -3.04
C VAL A 326 11.24 24.58 -3.77
N VAL A 327 12.38 25.18 -4.04
CA VAL A 327 12.47 26.41 -4.84
C VAL A 327 12.85 26.04 -6.27
N GLU A 328 11.83 25.76 -7.08
CA GLU A 328 12.02 25.32 -8.46
C GLU A 328 10.77 25.60 -9.29
N TRP A 329 10.91 25.60 -10.63
CA TRP A 329 9.78 25.64 -11.54
C TRP A 329 8.88 24.40 -11.34
N PRO A 330 7.57 24.53 -11.08
CA PRO A 330 6.67 23.43 -10.76
C PRO A 330 6.76 22.21 -11.68
N HIS A 331 6.76 22.43 -13.00
CA HIS A 331 6.83 21.34 -13.97
C HIS A 331 8.18 20.62 -13.96
N ARG A 332 9.31 21.36 -13.77
CA ARG A 332 10.64 20.74 -13.68
C ARG A 332 10.79 19.87 -12.44
N TYR A 333 10.26 20.35 -11.30
CA TYR A 333 10.23 19.54 -10.11
C TYR A 333 9.40 18.27 -10.31
N LEU A 334 8.20 18.39 -10.93
CA LEU A 334 7.33 17.24 -11.18
C LEU A 334 7.94 16.22 -12.18
N GLU A 335 8.75 16.66 -13.13
CA GLU A 335 9.45 15.79 -14.07
C GLU A 335 10.47 14.85 -13.42
N ARG A 336 11.07 15.27 -12.31
CA ARG A 336 12.15 14.52 -11.64
C ARG A 336 11.76 13.90 -10.30
N THR A 337 10.64 14.30 -9.72
CA THR A 337 10.20 13.77 -8.45
C THR A 337 9.39 12.48 -8.63
N GLU A 338 9.59 11.53 -7.73
CA GLU A 338 8.80 10.30 -7.74
C GLU A 338 7.37 10.56 -7.28
N VAL A 339 6.42 9.99 -8.00
CA VAL A 339 4.99 10.01 -7.67
C VAL A 339 4.41 8.61 -7.83
N ASP A 340 3.38 8.32 -7.06
CA ASP A 340 2.66 7.05 -7.07
C ASP A 340 1.14 7.25 -7.22
N ALA A 341 0.40 6.15 -7.29
CA ALA A 341 -1.06 6.15 -7.42
C ALA A 341 -1.78 6.72 -6.17
N ARG A 342 -1.08 7.09 -5.09
CA ARG A 342 -1.62 7.72 -3.88
C ARG A 342 -1.26 9.20 -3.79
N THR A 343 -0.41 9.68 -4.69
CA THR A 343 0.07 11.07 -4.71
C THR A 343 -1.04 12.04 -5.10
N VAL A 344 -1.11 13.16 -4.39
CA VAL A 344 -2.08 14.25 -4.60
C VAL A 344 -1.35 15.50 -5.07
N LEU A 345 -1.78 16.09 -6.17
CA LEU A 345 -1.21 17.31 -6.73
C LEU A 345 -2.21 18.47 -6.61
N CYS A 346 -1.84 19.51 -5.86
CA CYS A 346 -2.65 20.71 -5.63
C CYS A 346 -1.97 21.94 -6.26
N VAL A 347 -2.52 22.44 -7.37
CA VAL A 347 -1.98 23.58 -8.11
C VAL A 347 -2.69 24.85 -7.64
N LEU A 348 -2.02 25.62 -6.79
CA LEU A 348 -2.55 26.85 -6.21
C LEU A 348 -2.01 28.12 -6.88
N THR A 349 -1.22 27.97 -7.94
CA THR A 349 -0.77 29.07 -8.78
C THR A 349 -1.91 29.60 -9.66
N HIS A 350 -1.80 30.86 -10.09
CA HIS A 350 -2.79 31.51 -10.94
C HIS A 350 -2.20 32.02 -12.26
N ASP A 351 -0.97 31.61 -12.59
CA ASP A 351 -0.26 32.10 -13.76
C ASP A 351 -0.12 30.97 -14.78
N ALA A 352 -0.65 31.20 -15.98
CA ALA A 352 -0.66 30.22 -17.06
C ALA A 352 0.75 29.70 -17.44
N LYS A 353 1.80 30.50 -17.22
CA LYS A 353 3.19 30.05 -17.47
C LYS A 353 3.64 28.92 -16.55
N PHE A 354 3.05 28.82 -15.35
CA PHE A 354 3.28 27.70 -14.41
C PHE A 354 2.24 26.61 -14.61
N ASP A 355 0.95 26.99 -14.68
CA ASP A 355 -0.17 26.07 -14.71
C ASP A 355 -0.18 25.16 -15.93
N VAL A 356 0.02 25.73 -17.15
CA VAL A 356 -0.14 24.96 -18.38
C VAL A 356 0.93 23.85 -18.52
N PRO A 357 2.25 24.13 -18.40
CA PRO A 357 3.25 23.07 -18.50
C PRO A 357 3.15 22.05 -17.35
N LEU A 358 2.81 22.50 -16.14
CA LEU A 358 2.62 21.62 -14.97
C LEU A 358 1.44 20.67 -15.17
N LEU A 359 0.25 21.17 -15.50
CA LEU A 359 -0.96 20.36 -15.65
C LEU A 359 -0.89 19.43 -16.85
N ARG A 360 -0.26 19.85 -17.96
CA ARG A 360 0.00 18.97 -19.11
C ARG A 360 0.78 17.71 -18.70
N LEU A 361 1.73 17.82 -17.77
CA LEU A 361 2.47 16.69 -17.23
C LEU A 361 1.63 15.94 -16.20
N ALA A 362 1.08 16.64 -15.20
CA ALA A 362 0.36 16.05 -14.07
C ALA A 362 -0.81 15.16 -14.49
N LEU A 363 -1.56 15.56 -15.54
CA LEU A 363 -2.74 14.82 -16.01
C LEU A 363 -2.38 13.49 -16.71
N ARG A 364 -1.10 13.26 -17.05
CA ARG A 364 -0.57 12.03 -17.65
C ARG A 364 0.05 11.08 -16.64
N LEU A 365 0.33 11.58 -15.45
CA LEU A 365 0.94 10.77 -14.39
C LEU A 365 -0.11 9.89 -13.70
N PRO A 366 0.29 8.73 -13.17
CA PRO A 366 -0.59 7.81 -12.45
C PRO A 366 -0.81 8.27 -10.99
N VAL A 367 -1.28 9.50 -10.80
CA VAL A 367 -1.53 10.09 -9.48
C VAL A 367 -3.01 9.99 -9.10
N ALA A 368 -3.29 9.98 -7.78
CA ALA A 368 -4.64 9.86 -7.24
C ALA A 368 -5.52 11.07 -7.56
N TYR A 369 -4.94 12.27 -7.56
CA TYR A 369 -5.72 13.51 -7.65
C TYR A 369 -4.90 14.62 -8.28
N VAL A 370 -5.52 15.41 -9.14
CA VAL A 370 -4.96 16.65 -9.71
C VAL A 370 -6.02 17.75 -9.59
N GLY A 371 -5.76 18.72 -8.72
CA GLY A 371 -6.66 19.84 -8.53
C GLY A 371 -6.00 21.19 -8.84
N ALA A 372 -6.74 22.13 -9.37
CA ALA A 372 -6.24 23.48 -9.68
C ALA A 372 -7.15 24.58 -9.18
N MET A 373 -6.59 25.53 -8.43
CA MET A 373 -7.30 26.68 -7.90
C MET A 373 -7.65 27.68 -9.00
N GLY A 374 -8.74 28.39 -8.81
CA GLY A 374 -9.15 29.47 -9.70
C GLY A 374 -10.66 29.67 -9.74
N SER A 375 -11.10 30.77 -10.37
CA SER A 375 -12.50 30.99 -10.64
C SER A 375 -13.00 30.09 -11.79
N ARG A 376 -14.32 29.99 -11.94
CA ARG A 376 -14.93 29.30 -13.09
C ARG A 376 -14.43 29.85 -14.43
N ARG A 377 -14.20 31.17 -14.52
CA ARG A 377 -13.63 31.80 -15.70
C ARG A 377 -12.18 31.34 -15.93
N THR A 378 -11.36 31.33 -14.88
CA THR A 378 -9.98 30.83 -14.94
C THR A 378 -9.93 29.38 -15.37
N HIS A 379 -10.88 28.55 -14.90
CA HIS A 379 -11.01 27.16 -15.31
C HIS A 379 -11.25 27.01 -16.82
N LEU A 380 -12.20 27.78 -17.38
CA LEU A 380 -12.51 27.73 -18.81
C LEU A 380 -11.30 28.16 -19.68
N ASP A 381 -10.63 29.25 -19.31
CA ASP A 381 -9.43 29.73 -19.99
C ASP A 381 -8.28 28.70 -19.91
N ARG A 382 -8.08 28.12 -18.71
CA ARG A 382 -7.08 27.06 -18.50
C ARG A 382 -7.34 25.84 -19.38
N ASN A 383 -8.58 25.37 -19.45
CA ASN A 383 -8.94 24.22 -20.27
C ASN A 383 -8.75 24.50 -21.77
N ALA A 384 -9.05 25.71 -22.23
CA ALA A 384 -8.77 26.11 -23.62
C ALA A 384 -7.26 26.00 -23.92
N ARG A 385 -6.42 26.58 -23.07
CA ARG A 385 -4.95 26.54 -23.23
C ARG A 385 -4.39 25.12 -23.12
N LEU A 386 -4.94 24.26 -22.25
CA LEU A 386 -4.52 22.86 -22.14
C LEU A 386 -4.83 22.08 -23.43
N ARG A 387 -5.99 22.35 -24.08
CA ARG A 387 -6.31 21.77 -25.39
C ARG A 387 -5.34 22.22 -26.48
N GLU A 388 -4.96 23.50 -26.48
CA GLU A 388 -3.99 24.06 -27.44
C GLU A 388 -2.62 23.35 -27.34
N VAL A 389 -2.22 22.89 -26.14
CA VAL A 389 -0.95 22.14 -25.95
C VAL A 389 -1.13 20.62 -26.02
N GLY A 390 -2.28 20.13 -26.51
CA GLY A 390 -2.52 18.73 -26.82
C GLY A 390 -2.93 17.86 -25.63
N VAL A 391 -3.59 18.45 -24.62
CA VAL A 391 -4.25 17.67 -23.54
C VAL A 391 -5.62 17.21 -24.05
N THR A 392 -5.89 15.93 -23.94
CA THR A 392 -7.14 15.30 -24.41
C THR A 392 -8.29 15.51 -23.43
N GLU A 393 -9.54 15.31 -23.89
CA GLU A 393 -10.71 15.40 -23.01
C GLU A 393 -10.69 14.34 -21.90
N LEU A 394 -10.14 13.17 -22.16
CA LEU A 394 -9.97 12.12 -21.15
C LEU A 394 -8.99 12.55 -20.05
N GLU A 395 -7.88 13.19 -20.44
CA GLU A 395 -6.94 13.77 -19.47
C GLU A 395 -7.58 14.93 -18.70
N LEU A 396 -8.30 15.83 -19.39
CA LEU A 396 -9.01 16.95 -18.75
C LEU A 396 -10.08 16.52 -17.76
N ALA A 397 -10.74 15.38 -17.99
CA ALA A 397 -11.73 14.82 -17.05
C ALA A 397 -11.14 14.47 -15.68
N ARG A 398 -9.82 14.28 -15.58
CA ARG A 398 -9.10 14.06 -14.33
C ARG A 398 -8.84 15.34 -13.54
N LEU A 399 -9.01 16.52 -14.16
CA LEU A 399 -8.71 17.79 -13.52
C LEU A 399 -9.88 18.26 -12.65
N ARG A 400 -9.66 18.38 -11.35
CA ARG A 400 -10.58 19.04 -10.42
C ARG A 400 -10.32 20.54 -10.41
N SER A 401 -11.17 21.31 -11.09
CA SER A 401 -11.00 22.75 -11.24
C SER A 401 -12.36 23.45 -11.46
N PRO A 402 -12.74 24.41 -10.64
CA PRO A 402 -12.04 24.86 -9.43
C PRO A 402 -11.86 23.74 -8.40
N ILE A 403 -10.70 23.71 -7.72
CA ILE A 403 -10.37 22.71 -6.71
C ILE A 403 -11.25 22.83 -5.46
N GLY A 404 -11.72 21.71 -4.92
CA GLY A 404 -12.48 21.63 -3.67
C GLY A 404 -13.99 21.50 -3.85
N LEU A 405 -14.67 21.07 -2.79
CA LEU A 405 -16.13 20.99 -2.72
C LEU A 405 -16.76 22.36 -2.50
N ASP A 406 -17.99 22.55 -2.96
CA ASP A 406 -18.76 23.79 -2.74
C ASP A 406 -19.24 23.86 -1.27
N LEU A 407 -18.39 24.38 -0.40
CA LEU A 407 -18.70 24.66 1.02
C LEU A 407 -19.01 26.15 1.27
N GLY A 408 -18.98 27.02 0.24
CA GLY A 408 -19.10 28.46 0.41
C GLY A 408 -17.88 29.10 1.10
N ALA A 409 -16.71 28.43 1.03
CA ALA A 409 -15.47 28.84 1.69
C ALA A 409 -15.01 30.25 1.31
N ARG A 410 -14.55 31.03 2.32
CA ARG A 410 -14.07 32.40 2.16
C ARG A 410 -12.66 32.63 2.70
N THR A 411 -12.23 31.84 3.70
CA THR A 411 -10.89 31.95 4.29
C THR A 411 -9.94 30.90 3.71
N PRO A 412 -8.63 31.08 3.85
CA PRO A 412 -7.65 30.04 3.47
C PRO A 412 -7.91 28.69 4.15
N GLU A 413 -8.30 28.70 5.43
CA GLU A 413 -8.59 27.52 6.22
C GLU A 413 -9.85 26.80 5.72
N GLU A 414 -10.93 27.52 5.45
CA GLU A 414 -12.17 26.96 4.89
C GLU A 414 -11.92 26.38 3.49
N THR A 415 -11.12 27.07 2.67
CA THR A 415 -10.72 26.57 1.34
C THR A 415 -9.86 25.30 1.45
N ALA A 416 -8.92 25.26 2.36
CA ALA A 416 -8.11 24.08 2.61
C ALA A 416 -8.97 22.89 3.06
N LEU A 417 -9.98 23.14 3.91
CA LEU A 417 -10.96 22.12 4.31
C LEU A 417 -11.78 21.62 3.11
N SER A 418 -12.24 22.54 2.24
CA SER A 418 -12.97 22.20 1.02
C SER A 418 -12.15 21.31 0.09
N ILE A 419 -10.87 21.64 -0.13
CA ILE A 419 -9.93 20.85 -0.93
C ILE A 419 -9.71 19.47 -0.32
N ALA A 420 -9.43 19.42 0.99
CA ALA A 420 -9.21 18.17 1.70
C ALA A 420 -10.43 17.25 1.68
N ALA A 421 -11.63 17.82 1.82
CA ALA A 421 -12.89 17.08 1.75
C ALA A 421 -13.08 16.44 0.35
N GLU A 422 -12.78 17.17 -0.74
CA GLU A 422 -12.82 16.63 -2.10
C GLU A 422 -11.82 15.49 -2.29
N ILE A 423 -10.57 15.66 -1.83
CA ILE A 423 -9.55 14.63 -1.89
C ILE A 423 -9.99 13.36 -1.13
N VAL A 424 -10.59 13.52 0.06
CA VAL A 424 -11.08 12.38 0.84
C VAL A 424 -12.26 11.71 0.13
N ALA A 425 -13.21 12.49 -0.41
CA ALA A 425 -14.36 11.97 -1.14
C ALA A 425 -13.90 11.18 -2.39
N ASP A 426 -13.02 11.75 -3.19
CA ASP A 426 -12.48 11.10 -4.40
C ASP A 426 -11.77 9.78 -4.06
N ARG A 427 -10.90 9.79 -3.05
CA ARG A 427 -10.16 8.61 -2.60
C ARG A 427 -11.03 7.50 -2.01
N ARG A 428 -12.17 7.86 -1.41
CA ARG A 428 -13.05 6.93 -0.70
C ARG A 428 -14.34 6.60 -1.46
N GLY A 429 -14.55 7.19 -2.63
CA GLY A 429 -15.78 7.05 -3.41
C GLY A 429 -16.97 7.77 -2.78
N GLY A 430 -16.73 8.78 -1.94
CA GLY A 430 -17.77 9.60 -1.32
C GLY A 430 -18.37 10.59 -2.31
N SER A 431 -19.65 10.91 -2.14
CA SER A 431 -20.37 11.86 -3.01
C SER A 431 -20.13 13.33 -2.64
N GLY A 432 -19.62 13.60 -1.42
CA GLY A 432 -19.49 14.96 -0.89
C GLY A 432 -20.81 15.62 -0.47
N VAL A 433 -21.95 14.93 -0.52
CA VAL A 433 -23.23 15.42 -0.07
C VAL A 433 -23.47 15.17 1.42
N SER A 434 -24.43 15.90 2.02
CA SER A 434 -24.81 15.66 3.42
C SER A 434 -25.31 14.24 3.64
N LEU A 435 -24.89 13.62 4.73
CA LEU A 435 -25.37 12.30 5.16
C LEU A 435 -26.83 12.32 5.64
N THR A 436 -27.33 13.51 6.03
CA THR A 436 -28.73 13.67 6.44
C THR A 436 -29.65 13.41 5.25
N GLY A 437 -30.50 12.37 5.36
CA GLY A 437 -31.40 11.95 4.28
C GLY A 437 -30.74 11.14 3.16
N ALA A 438 -29.44 10.84 3.26
CA ALA A 438 -28.78 9.92 2.34
C ALA A 438 -29.13 8.46 2.68
N HIS A 439 -29.39 7.66 1.63
CA HIS A 439 -29.67 6.24 1.77
C HIS A 439 -28.45 5.36 1.38
N THR A 440 -27.31 5.99 1.15
CA THR A 440 -26.05 5.30 0.83
C THR A 440 -25.33 4.86 2.11
N PRO A 441 -24.60 3.76 2.12
CA PRO A 441 -23.75 3.38 3.26
C PRO A 441 -22.82 4.53 3.66
N ILE A 442 -22.62 4.73 4.96
CA ILE A 442 -21.70 5.78 5.48
C ILE A 442 -20.26 5.50 5.09
N HIS A 443 -19.90 4.21 5.06
CA HIS A 443 -18.59 3.75 4.61
C HIS A 443 -18.75 3.01 3.28
N HIS A 444 -18.02 3.48 2.27
CA HIS A 444 -17.96 2.83 0.97
C HIS A 444 -16.83 1.80 0.98
N ASP A 445 -17.15 0.53 0.74
CA ASP A 445 -16.14 -0.50 0.52
C ASP A 445 -15.47 -0.25 -0.83
N ALA A 446 -14.16 -0.02 -0.80
CA ALA A 446 -13.34 0.26 -1.98
C ALA A 446 -13.22 -0.95 -2.96
N GLY A 447 -14.11 -1.94 -2.86
CA GLY A 447 -14.12 -3.17 -3.64
C GLY A 447 -15.39 -3.45 -4.44
N SER A 448 -16.49 -2.74 -4.20
CA SER A 448 -17.71 -2.90 -4.97
C SER A 448 -17.83 -1.81 -6.03
N ALA A 449 -17.26 -2.04 -7.21
CA ALA A 449 -17.72 -1.33 -8.40
C ALA A 449 -19.22 -1.61 -8.55
N PRO A 450 -20.09 -0.60 -8.77
CA PRO A 450 -21.49 -0.86 -9.03
C PRO A 450 -21.58 -1.68 -10.32
N THR A 451 -21.99 -2.93 -10.20
CA THR A 451 -22.47 -3.71 -11.36
C THR A 451 -23.67 -2.96 -11.89
N GLY A 452 -23.46 -2.21 -12.98
CA GLY A 452 -24.50 -1.47 -13.66
C GLY A 452 -25.63 -2.43 -14.02
N ARG A 453 -26.76 -2.33 -13.35
CA ARG A 453 -28.03 -2.85 -13.87
C ARG A 453 -28.32 -2.04 -15.13
N ILE A 454 -28.14 -2.68 -16.26
CA ILE A 454 -28.74 -2.24 -17.53
C ILE A 454 -30.24 -2.36 -17.30
N GLY A 455 -30.89 -1.21 -17.09
CA GLY A 455 -32.34 -1.11 -17.03
C GLY A 455 -32.89 -1.50 -18.40
N SER A 456 -33.70 -2.54 -18.45
CA SER A 456 -34.54 -2.83 -19.59
C SER A 456 -35.54 -1.70 -19.77
N VAL A 457 -35.41 -0.97 -20.88
CA VAL A 457 -36.46 -0.06 -21.37
C VAL A 457 -37.57 -0.93 -21.89
N ALA A 458 -38.75 -0.84 -21.30
CA ALA A 458 -40.00 -1.23 -21.85
C ALA A 458 -40.73 0.00 -22.43
#